data_7790119189d15557f07ec9f820ddd181
#
_entry.id   7790119189d15557f07ec9f820ddd181
#
_cell.length_a   1.000
_cell.length_b   1.000
_cell.length_c   1.000
_cell.angle_alpha   90.00
_cell.angle_beta   90.00
_cell.angle_gamma   90.00
#
_symmetry.space_group_name_H-M   'P 1'
#
loop_
_entity.id
_entity.type
_entity.pdbx_description
1 polymer ?
#
loop_
_entity_poly.entity_id
_entity_poly.type
_entity_poly.pdbx_seq_one_letter_code
_entity_poly.pdbx_strand_id
1 'polypeptide(L)'
;MNIDRRSFLNGAGRVAAGALTVGTIFEAMRPDHAWAQQGAKMSHAPSASVLDRLRTRFMFQISVDVATIEQGLAVAGAALAGGVNIVEMGTPLLKNQGVSNVVPAFRKKFPEALLLADMKTMDGGGGEARFVYAGGGNIVDFLALAGVDTAKAICAVRDEFRKTDSDLPRLAFADIMVPHQGPAAQAVDVAQRMLDAGVDAVGVHLQADARRADPKLIESHYLTDVARAIFERVGARAPVQVVGGLSVAEAKTLAQAGLRAIVISGNLGQPDGRARYDLPPDQIQRYIADFIAEVSAVK
;
A
#
# COMPACT_ATOMS: atom_id res chain seq x y z
N MET A 1 -23.84 -38.37 9.81
CA MET A 1 -23.47 -38.26 8.42
C MET A 1 -21.94 -38.09 8.37
N ASN A 2 -21.21 -39.18 8.14
CA ASN A 2 -19.74 -39.19 8.14
C ASN A 2 -19.26 -38.74 6.77
N ILE A 3 -18.53 -37.60 6.71
CA ILE A 3 -17.87 -37.14 5.50
C ILE A 3 -16.47 -37.73 5.51
N ASP A 4 -16.24 -38.66 4.58
CA ASP A 4 -14.95 -39.33 4.37
C ASP A 4 -13.90 -38.32 3.83
N ARG A 5 -12.82 -38.13 4.59
CA ARG A 5 -11.71 -37.22 4.29
C ARG A 5 -10.73 -37.73 3.21
N ARG A 6 -10.99 -38.87 2.57
CA ARG A 6 -10.05 -39.51 1.64
C ARG A 6 -10.31 -39.22 0.15
N SER A 7 -11.40 -38.57 -0.22
CA SER A 7 -11.75 -38.31 -1.62
C SER A 7 -11.21 -36.99 -2.21
N PHE A 8 -10.42 -36.21 -1.44
CA PHE A 8 -9.95 -34.89 -1.91
C PHE A 8 -8.54 -34.88 -2.52
N LEU A 9 -7.87 -36.03 -2.62
CA LEU A 9 -6.43 -36.09 -3.02
C LEU A 9 -6.16 -36.77 -4.37
N ASN A 10 -7.15 -37.12 -5.18
CA ASN A 10 -6.92 -37.80 -6.47
C ASN A 10 -7.45 -37.01 -7.69
N GLY A 11 -6.88 -35.85 -7.91
CA GLY A 11 -7.09 -35.03 -9.12
C GLY A 11 -5.79 -34.45 -9.67
N ALA A 12 -4.72 -35.24 -9.74
CA ALA A 12 -3.47 -34.81 -10.36
C ALA A 12 -3.56 -34.97 -11.90
N GLY A 13 -4.09 -33.94 -12.56
CA GLY A 13 -3.93 -33.77 -14.00
C GLY A 13 -2.48 -33.36 -14.32
N ARG A 14 -1.77 -34.16 -15.09
CA ARG A 14 -0.44 -33.87 -15.63
C ARG A 14 -0.53 -32.65 -16.55
N VAL A 15 0.00 -31.52 -16.14
CA VAL A 15 0.32 -30.41 -17.02
C VAL A 15 1.80 -30.48 -17.33
N ALA A 16 2.12 -30.56 -18.63
CA ALA A 16 3.48 -30.61 -19.13
C ALA A 16 4.27 -29.37 -18.72
N ALA A 17 5.41 -29.57 -18.06
CA ALA A 17 6.32 -28.52 -17.65
C ALA A 17 7.06 -27.95 -18.88
N GLY A 18 6.61 -26.80 -19.34
CA GLY A 18 7.42 -25.89 -20.14
C GLY A 18 8.22 -25.00 -19.18
N ALA A 19 9.45 -25.38 -18.90
CA ALA A 19 10.36 -24.54 -18.11
C ALA A 19 10.81 -23.33 -18.94
N LEU A 20 10.01 -22.27 -18.94
CA LEU A 20 10.50 -20.93 -19.28
C LEU A 20 11.14 -20.37 -18.01
N THR A 21 12.45 -20.24 -18.03
CA THR A 21 13.21 -19.67 -16.92
C THR A 21 12.77 -18.23 -16.68
N VAL A 22 12.35 -17.95 -15.45
CA VAL A 22 11.90 -16.61 -14.97
C VAL A 22 12.93 -15.50 -15.27
N GLY A 23 14.18 -15.85 -15.52
CA GLY A 23 15.26 -14.91 -15.88
C GLY A 23 15.11 -14.21 -17.23
N THR A 24 14.52 -14.86 -18.24
CA THR A 24 14.42 -14.32 -19.60
C THR A 24 13.27 -13.34 -19.80
N ILE A 25 12.25 -13.35 -18.93
CA ILE A 25 11.13 -12.41 -19.01
C ILE A 25 11.52 -11.03 -18.44
N PHE A 26 12.46 -10.99 -17.49
CA PHE A 26 12.91 -9.73 -16.87
C PHE A 26 13.86 -8.90 -17.74
N GLU A 27 14.59 -9.53 -18.68
CA GLU A 27 15.50 -8.78 -19.57
C GLU A 27 14.77 -8.03 -20.71
N ALA A 28 13.59 -8.50 -21.10
CA ALA A 28 12.77 -7.85 -22.14
C ALA A 28 11.92 -6.66 -21.64
N MET A 29 11.86 -6.44 -20.32
CA MET A 29 11.06 -5.39 -19.67
C MET A 29 11.96 -4.29 -19.10
N ARG A 30 12.82 -3.69 -19.89
CA ARG A 30 13.47 -2.42 -19.49
C ARG A 30 12.54 -1.26 -19.81
N PRO A 31 11.98 -0.56 -18.81
CA PRO A 31 11.23 0.65 -19.09
C PRO A 31 12.23 1.76 -19.43
N ASP A 32 12.17 2.27 -20.64
CA ASP A 32 12.93 3.46 -21.09
C ASP A 32 12.42 4.78 -20.48
N HIS A 33 11.72 4.71 -19.37
CA HIS A 33 11.11 5.88 -18.74
C HIS A 33 11.89 6.31 -17.50
N ALA A 34 12.38 7.54 -17.51
CA ALA A 34 13.17 8.15 -16.42
C ALA A 34 12.50 8.11 -15.02
N TRP A 35 11.17 8.02 -14.96
CA TRP A 35 10.43 7.92 -13.72
C TRP A 35 10.50 6.52 -13.08
N ALA A 36 10.60 5.44 -13.87
CA ALA A 36 10.77 4.08 -13.35
C ALA A 36 12.12 3.90 -12.65
N GLN A 37 13.16 4.60 -13.14
CA GLN A 37 14.47 4.61 -12.48
C GLN A 37 14.49 5.41 -11.17
N GLN A 38 13.57 6.36 -10.97
CA GLN A 38 13.49 7.15 -9.74
C GLN A 38 12.81 6.37 -8.59
N GLY A 39 11.92 5.42 -8.88
CA GLY A 39 11.26 4.57 -7.88
C GLY A 39 12.23 3.59 -7.23
N ALA A 40 13.17 3.05 -8.01
CA ALA A 40 14.02 1.93 -7.62
C ALA A 40 15.14 2.26 -6.60
N LYS A 41 15.38 3.53 -6.25
CA LYS A 41 16.47 3.95 -5.34
C LYS A 41 15.98 4.54 -4.02
N MET A 42 14.70 4.38 -3.69
CA MET A 42 14.14 5.06 -2.52
C MET A 42 14.29 4.28 -1.22
N SER A 43 14.55 2.99 -1.26
CA SER A 43 14.70 2.17 -0.06
C SER A 43 15.91 2.54 0.81
N HIS A 44 16.88 3.26 0.24
CA HIS A 44 18.06 3.76 0.95
C HIS A 44 18.07 5.29 1.12
N ALA A 45 16.97 5.96 0.78
CA ALA A 45 16.86 7.40 1.01
C ALA A 45 16.57 7.69 2.49
N PRO A 46 17.08 8.81 3.06
CA PRO A 46 16.69 9.21 4.40
C PRO A 46 15.17 9.33 4.57
N SER A 47 14.62 8.93 5.71
CA SER A 47 13.17 9.00 5.99
C SER A 47 12.57 10.36 5.70
N ALA A 48 13.26 11.45 6.04
CA ALA A 48 12.83 12.82 5.75
C ALA A 48 12.69 13.09 4.24
N SER A 49 13.60 12.55 3.40
CA SER A 49 13.54 12.68 1.95
C SER A 49 12.34 11.90 1.36
N VAL A 50 12.02 10.73 1.90
CA VAL A 50 10.83 9.97 1.50
C VAL A 50 9.56 10.75 1.84
N LEU A 51 9.46 11.29 3.04
CA LEU A 51 8.31 12.10 3.48
C LEU A 51 8.14 13.38 2.65
N ASP A 52 9.24 14.06 2.31
CA ASP A 52 9.17 15.24 1.44
C ASP A 52 8.63 14.87 0.05
N ARG A 53 9.09 13.77 -0.54
CA ARG A 53 8.56 13.29 -1.83
C ARG A 53 7.10 12.92 -1.77
N LEU A 54 6.65 12.21 -0.72
CA LEU A 54 5.24 11.86 -0.51
C LEU A 54 4.33 13.10 -0.42
N ARG A 55 4.87 14.22 0.03
CA ARG A 55 4.15 15.47 0.18
C ARG A 55 4.16 16.33 -1.08
N THR A 56 5.25 16.33 -1.82
CA THR A 56 5.51 17.30 -2.90
C THR A 56 5.45 16.73 -4.31
N ARG A 57 5.53 15.38 -4.45
CA ARG A 57 5.55 14.70 -5.76
C ARG A 57 4.52 13.59 -5.78
N PHE A 58 4.05 13.25 -6.96
CA PHE A 58 3.24 12.05 -7.11
C PHE A 58 4.02 10.81 -6.67
N MET A 59 3.44 10.10 -5.70
CA MET A 59 3.92 8.83 -5.20
C MET A 59 2.77 7.82 -5.27
N PHE A 60 2.97 6.78 -6.05
CA PHE A 60 1.97 5.74 -6.26
C PHE A 60 2.36 4.48 -5.49
N GLN A 61 1.41 3.93 -4.79
CA GLN A 61 1.52 2.67 -4.07
C GLN A 61 0.62 1.64 -4.72
N ILE A 62 1.05 0.39 -4.77
CA ILE A 62 0.19 -0.75 -5.09
C ILE A 62 -0.16 -1.49 -3.80
N SER A 63 -1.45 -1.71 -3.55
CA SER A 63 -1.90 -2.66 -2.52
C SER A 63 -1.89 -4.08 -3.07
N VAL A 64 -1.20 -5.00 -2.39
CA VAL A 64 -1.06 -6.39 -2.83
C VAL A 64 -1.88 -7.30 -1.90
N ASP A 65 -3.20 -7.30 -2.12
CA ASP A 65 -4.19 -8.05 -1.34
C ASP A 65 -4.43 -9.45 -1.93
N VAL A 66 -3.44 -10.31 -1.80
CA VAL A 66 -3.45 -11.68 -2.34
C VAL A 66 -3.24 -12.72 -1.24
N ALA A 67 -3.41 -14.00 -1.56
CA ALA A 67 -3.33 -15.07 -0.57
C ALA A 67 -1.92 -15.64 -0.38
N THR A 68 -1.04 -15.58 -1.38
CA THR A 68 0.27 -16.23 -1.35
C THR A 68 1.42 -15.30 -1.64
N ILE A 69 2.60 -15.59 -1.06
CA ILE A 69 3.83 -14.85 -1.33
C ILE A 69 4.17 -14.89 -2.83
N GLU A 70 4.01 -16.05 -3.48
CA GLU A 70 4.32 -16.20 -4.91
C GLU A 70 3.50 -15.24 -5.77
N GLN A 71 2.16 -15.23 -5.59
CA GLN A 71 1.29 -14.29 -6.29
C GLN A 71 1.64 -12.84 -5.95
N GLY A 72 1.90 -12.55 -4.67
CA GLY A 72 2.30 -11.23 -4.21
C GLY A 72 3.55 -10.69 -4.86
N LEU A 73 4.58 -11.53 -5.00
CA LEU A 73 5.82 -11.17 -5.67
C LEU A 73 5.61 -10.92 -7.18
N ALA A 74 4.72 -11.69 -7.83
CA ALA A 74 4.39 -11.49 -9.24
C ALA A 74 3.66 -10.15 -9.47
N VAL A 75 2.63 -9.85 -8.67
CA VAL A 75 1.89 -8.58 -8.73
C VAL A 75 2.79 -7.39 -8.42
N ALA A 76 3.60 -7.48 -7.36
CA ALA A 76 4.54 -6.43 -6.98
C ALA A 76 5.58 -6.15 -8.07
N GLY A 77 6.11 -7.21 -8.71
CA GLY A 77 7.06 -7.07 -9.82
C GLY A 77 6.44 -6.35 -11.03
N ALA A 78 5.23 -6.73 -11.41
CA ALA A 78 4.49 -6.05 -12.48
C ALA A 78 4.17 -4.59 -12.15
N ALA A 79 3.80 -4.32 -10.89
CA ALA A 79 3.51 -2.97 -10.44
C ALA A 79 4.74 -2.06 -10.43
N LEU A 80 5.88 -2.56 -9.95
CA LEU A 80 7.15 -1.83 -10.01
C LEU A 80 7.57 -1.55 -11.45
N ALA A 81 7.39 -2.51 -12.36
CA ALA A 81 7.62 -2.30 -13.78
C ALA A 81 6.64 -1.28 -14.39
N GLY A 82 5.41 -1.17 -13.87
CA GLY A 82 4.42 -0.16 -14.22
C GLY A 82 4.69 1.22 -13.61
N GLY A 83 5.60 1.33 -12.63
CA GLY A 83 6.11 2.60 -12.10
C GLY A 83 5.63 3.00 -10.73
N VAL A 84 5.09 2.11 -9.94
CA VAL A 84 4.78 2.42 -8.54
C VAL A 84 6.06 2.69 -7.74
N ASN A 85 5.92 3.48 -6.70
CA ASN A 85 7.02 3.86 -5.82
C ASN A 85 7.04 3.02 -4.53
N ILE A 86 5.88 2.54 -4.09
CA ILE A 86 5.68 1.81 -2.85
C ILE A 86 4.95 0.50 -3.15
N VAL A 87 5.46 -0.59 -2.62
CA VAL A 87 4.79 -1.89 -2.63
C VAL A 87 4.22 -2.14 -1.24
N GLU A 88 2.92 -2.23 -1.16
CA GLU A 88 2.21 -2.59 0.07
C GLU A 88 1.97 -4.10 0.09
N MET A 89 2.50 -4.74 1.10
CA MET A 89 2.13 -6.10 1.47
C MET A 89 0.79 -6.03 2.21
N GLY A 90 -0.29 -6.40 1.51
CA GLY A 90 -1.65 -6.23 2.00
C GLY A 90 -1.98 -7.10 3.22
N THR A 91 -2.94 -6.65 4.01
CA THR A 91 -3.39 -7.35 5.23
C THR A 91 -3.74 -8.84 4.99
N PRO A 92 -4.44 -9.23 3.91
CA PRO A 92 -4.74 -10.64 3.65
C PRO A 92 -3.48 -11.49 3.50
N LEU A 93 -2.47 -10.99 2.78
CA LEU A 93 -1.20 -11.67 2.57
C LEU A 93 -0.43 -11.83 3.89
N LEU A 94 -0.31 -10.74 4.66
CA LEU A 94 0.40 -10.74 5.93
C LEU A 94 -0.24 -11.69 6.96
N LYS A 95 -1.58 -11.69 7.04
CA LYS A 95 -2.32 -12.57 7.97
C LYS A 95 -2.28 -14.03 7.56
N ASN A 96 -2.32 -14.32 6.26
CA ASN A 96 -2.33 -15.70 5.76
C ASN A 96 -0.93 -16.34 5.79
N GLN A 97 0.12 -15.60 5.45
CA GLN A 97 1.47 -16.14 5.29
C GLN A 97 2.42 -15.80 6.43
N GLY A 98 2.04 -14.89 7.32
CA GLY A 98 2.84 -14.42 8.45
C GLY A 98 3.85 -13.33 8.06
N VAL A 99 3.88 -12.26 8.86
CA VAL A 99 4.73 -11.07 8.66
C VAL A 99 6.19 -11.45 8.51
N SER A 100 6.68 -12.36 9.38
CA SER A 100 8.10 -12.81 9.39
C SER A 100 8.50 -13.63 8.16
N ASN A 101 7.54 -14.09 7.35
CA ASN A 101 7.80 -14.76 6.08
C ASN A 101 7.67 -13.78 4.92
N VAL A 102 6.61 -12.97 4.91
CA VAL A 102 6.27 -12.08 3.80
C VAL A 102 7.30 -10.96 3.65
N VAL A 103 7.57 -10.22 4.72
CA VAL A 103 8.43 -9.02 4.65
C VAL A 103 9.85 -9.35 4.18
N PRO A 104 10.55 -10.37 4.72
CA PRO A 104 11.86 -10.76 4.22
C PRO A 104 11.85 -11.28 2.78
N ALA A 105 10.79 -11.99 2.36
CA ALA A 105 10.66 -12.47 0.99
C ALA A 105 10.56 -11.31 -0.01
N PHE A 106 9.75 -10.30 0.30
CA PHE A 106 9.62 -9.10 -0.52
C PHE A 106 10.92 -8.28 -0.53
N ARG A 107 11.56 -8.08 0.63
CA ARG A 107 12.86 -7.37 0.69
C ARG A 107 13.94 -8.07 -0.12
N LYS A 108 14.03 -9.38 -0.02
CA LYS A 108 14.99 -10.18 -0.81
C LYS A 108 14.75 -10.04 -2.33
N LYS A 109 13.48 -10.02 -2.74
CA LYS A 109 13.12 -9.94 -4.16
C LYS A 109 13.25 -8.52 -4.72
N PHE A 110 12.94 -7.51 -3.91
CA PHE A 110 12.90 -6.11 -4.30
C PHE A 110 13.76 -5.25 -3.34
N PRO A 111 15.11 -5.40 -3.39
CA PRO A 111 15.99 -4.75 -2.43
C PRO A 111 15.90 -3.23 -2.45
N GLU A 112 15.54 -2.63 -3.60
CA GLU A 112 15.48 -1.18 -3.78
C GLU A 112 14.07 -0.58 -3.60
N ALA A 113 13.02 -1.42 -3.42
CA ALA A 113 11.65 -0.93 -3.29
C ALA A 113 11.35 -0.40 -1.89
N LEU A 114 10.50 0.63 -1.78
CA LEU A 114 9.84 0.97 -0.53
C LEU A 114 8.76 -0.07 -0.23
N LEU A 115 8.90 -0.77 0.89
CA LEU A 115 7.98 -1.81 1.33
C LEU A 115 7.13 -1.30 2.50
N LEU A 116 5.82 -1.30 2.31
CA LEU A 116 4.83 -1.00 3.34
C LEU A 116 4.16 -2.30 3.79
N ALA A 117 4.02 -2.49 5.09
CA ALA A 117 3.23 -3.56 5.68
C ALA A 117 1.90 -3.00 6.20
N ASP A 118 0.79 -3.39 5.55
CA ASP A 118 -0.56 -3.04 5.96
C ASP A 118 -1.02 -3.97 7.09
N MET A 119 -0.60 -3.64 8.30
CA MET A 119 -0.77 -4.49 9.48
C MET A 119 -2.20 -4.48 10.03
N LYS A 120 -2.92 -3.38 9.82
CA LYS A 120 -4.22 -3.15 10.49
C LYS A 120 -4.14 -3.43 12.00
N THR A 121 -3.01 -3.04 12.60
CA THR A 121 -2.76 -3.21 14.03
C THR A 121 -3.81 -2.48 14.86
N MET A 122 -4.35 -3.18 15.85
CA MET A 122 -5.31 -2.63 16.81
C MET A 122 -4.76 -2.57 18.23
N ASP A 123 -3.80 -3.44 18.56
CA ASP A 123 -3.13 -3.54 19.87
C ASP A 123 -1.75 -4.19 19.70
N GLY A 124 -0.86 -4.02 20.69
CA GLY A 124 0.48 -4.62 20.65
C GLY A 124 1.40 -4.00 19.58
N GLY A 125 1.14 -2.77 19.14
CA GLY A 125 1.73 -2.14 17.95
C GLY A 125 3.25 -2.11 17.94
N GLY A 126 3.92 -1.91 19.08
CA GLY A 126 5.38 -1.95 19.15
C GLY A 126 5.97 -3.32 18.79
N GLY A 127 5.32 -4.42 19.24
CA GLY A 127 5.72 -5.78 18.87
C GLY A 127 5.56 -6.06 17.39
N GLU A 128 4.40 -5.70 16.82
CA GLU A 128 4.12 -5.88 15.39
C GLU A 128 5.05 -5.05 14.51
N ALA A 129 5.28 -3.77 14.86
CA ALA A 129 6.21 -2.91 14.14
C ALA A 129 7.64 -3.48 14.12
N ARG A 130 8.07 -4.11 15.21
CA ARG A 130 9.38 -4.75 15.28
C ARG A 130 9.54 -5.89 14.28
N PHE A 131 8.51 -6.72 14.08
CA PHE A 131 8.56 -7.78 13.04
C PHE A 131 8.72 -7.19 11.64
N VAL A 132 8.02 -6.11 11.34
CA VAL A 132 8.10 -5.45 10.03
C VAL A 132 9.49 -4.87 9.79
N TYR A 133 9.98 -4.05 10.73
CA TYR A 133 11.28 -3.38 10.53
C TYR A 133 12.45 -4.37 10.56
N ALA A 134 12.43 -5.37 11.44
CA ALA A 134 13.45 -6.42 11.45
C ALA A 134 13.47 -7.26 10.18
N GLY A 135 12.31 -7.46 9.55
CA GLY A 135 12.19 -8.12 8.25
C GLY A 135 12.65 -7.29 7.05
N GLY A 136 13.01 -6.01 7.26
CA GLY A 136 13.44 -5.10 6.20
C GLY A 136 12.31 -4.23 5.62
N GLY A 137 11.12 -4.19 6.24
CA GLY A 137 10.02 -3.29 5.85
C GLY A 137 10.35 -1.83 6.14
N ASN A 138 9.93 -0.94 5.28
CA ASN A 138 10.18 0.50 5.44
C ASN A 138 9.07 1.20 6.22
N ILE A 139 7.82 0.81 6.00
CA ILE A 139 6.63 1.50 6.48
C ILE A 139 5.74 0.49 7.20
N VAL A 140 5.36 0.82 8.44
CA VAL A 140 4.28 0.14 9.16
C VAL A 140 3.04 0.98 9.01
N ASP A 141 1.97 0.40 8.48
CA ASP A 141 0.65 1.02 8.40
C ASP A 141 -0.29 0.34 9.40
N PHE A 142 -0.92 1.14 10.27
CA PHE A 142 -1.76 0.66 11.35
C PHE A 142 -3.07 1.44 11.43
N LEU A 143 -4.08 0.88 12.08
CA LEU A 143 -5.36 1.56 12.26
C LEU A 143 -5.24 2.75 13.23
N ALA A 144 -5.59 3.96 12.78
CA ALA A 144 -5.68 5.12 13.67
C ALA A 144 -6.70 4.90 14.81
N LEU A 145 -7.65 3.99 14.61
CA LEU A 145 -8.62 3.53 15.61
C LEU A 145 -7.97 2.90 16.85
N ALA A 146 -6.75 2.33 16.70
CA ALA A 146 -5.98 1.75 17.80
C ALA A 146 -5.56 2.79 18.87
N GLY A 147 -5.64 4.08 18.54
CA GLY A 147 -5.42 5.17 19.48
C GLY A 147 -3.96 5.62 19.61
N VAL A 148 -3.81 6.66 20.42
CA VAL A 148 -2.53 7.39 20.60
C VAL A 148 -1.44 6.53 21.23
N ASP A 149 -1.78 5.66 22.16
CA ASP A 149 -0.79 4.84 22.88
C ASP A 149 -0.17 3.79 21.95
N THR A 150 -0.97 3.15 21.11
CA THR A 150 -0.48 2.24 20.06
C THR A 150 0.39 2.99 19.04
N ALA A 151 -0.03 4.18 18.61
CA ALA A 151 0.76 5.03 17.73
C ALA A 151 2.13 5.36 18.33
N LYS A 152 2.19 5.77 19.59
CA LYS A 152 3.46 6.05 20.30
C LYS A 152 4.34 4.83 20.43
N ALA A 153 3.76 3.64 20.69
CA ALA A 153 4.53 2.40 20.79
C ALA A 153 5.17 2.02 19.45
N ILE A 154 4.44 2.16 18.33
CA ILE A 154 4.98 1.96 16.97
C ILE A 154 6.08 2.97 16.67
N CYS A 155 5.86 4.25 16.95
CA CYS A 155 6.83 5.32 16.74
C CYS A 155 8.12 5.12 17.54
N ALA A 156 8.02 4.62 18.77
CA ALA A 156 9.20 4.34 19.61
C ALA A 156 10.07 3.25 18.96
N VAL A 157 9.48 2.18 18.43
CA VAL A 157 10.20 1.11 17.73
C VAL A 157 10.78 1.63 16.41
N ARG A 158 10.02 2.41 15.63
CA ARG A 158 10.52 3.08 14.43
C ARG A 158 11.79 3.89 14.72
N ASP A 159 11.77 4.68 15.80
CA ASP A 159 12.89 5.56 16.17
C ASP A 159 14.11 4.77 16.68
N GLU A 160 13.89 3.61 17.30
CA GLU A 160 14.95 2.65 17.62
C GLU A 160 15.66 2.18 16.34
N PHE A 161 14.87 1.71 15.34
CA PHE A 161 15.42 1.24 14.07
C PHE A 161 16.09 2.37 13.25
N ARG A 162 15.60 3.59 13.31
CA ARG A 162 16.27 4.75 12.68
C ARG A 162 17.67 5.00 13.24
N LYS A 163 17.92 4.64 14.50
CA LYS A 163 19.22 4.82 15.16
C LYS A 163 20.16 3.64 14.93
N THR A 164 19.62 2.42 14.87
CA THR A 164 20.42 1.17 14.83
C THR A 164 20.59 0.63 13.41
N ASP A 165 19.70 0.98 12.49
CA ASP A 165 19.70 0.56 11.08
C ASP A 165 19.31 1.77 10.22
N SER A 166 20.29 2.63 9.93
CA SER A 166 20.10 3.86 9.16
C SER A 166 20.04 3.65 7.66
N ASP A 167 20.31 2.42 7.17
CA ASP A 167 20.40 2.13 5.74
C ASP A 167 19.03 2.07 5.06
N LEU A 168 17.97 1.87 5.84
CA LEU A 168 16.61 1.85 5.35
C LEU A 168 15.76 2.95 6.00
N PRO A 169 14.95 3.71 5.23
CA PRO A 169 13.97 4.61 5.82
C PRO A 169 12.96 3.82 6.64
N ARG A 170 12.61 4.33 7.82
CA ARG A 170 11.62 3.73 8.71
C ARG A 170 10.53 4.74 8.99
N LEU A 171 9.28 4.40 8.67
CA LEU A 171 8.12 5.28 8.75
C LEU A 171 6.95 4.56 9.41
N ALA A 172 6.09 5.31 10.08
CA ALA A 172 4.84 4.85 10.66
C ALA A 172 3.67 5.66 10.06
N PHE A 173 2.72 4.97 9.44
CA PHE A 173 1.52 5.56 8.86
C PHE A 173 0.31 5.13 9.68
N ALA A 174 -0.63 6.06 9.87
CA ALA A 174 -1.89 5.78 10.56
C ALA A 174 -3.06 5.83 9.56
N ASP A 175 -3.74 4.71 9.38
CA ASP A 175 -4.85 4.53 8.45
C ASP A 175 -6.18 4.93 9.11
N ILE A 176 -6.81 6.00 8.62
CA ILE A 176 -8.07 6.55 9.10
C ILE A 176 -9.20 5.89 8.30
N MET A 177 -9.87 4.91 8.92
CA MET A 177 -10.92 4.13 8.28
C MET A 177 -12.23 4.90 8.22
N VAL A 178 -12.66 5.28 7.04
CA VAL A 178 -13.92 5.99 6.83
C VAL A 178 -14.94 5.09 6.10
N PRO A 179 -16.24 5.20 6.38
CA PRO A 179 -16.90 6.18 7.26
C PRO A 179 -16.85 5.83 8.76
N HIS A 180 -16.22 4.73 9.16
CA HIS A 180 -16.25 4.23 10.54
C HIS A 180 -15.75 5.26 11.57
N GLN A 181 -14.71 6.03 11.23
CA GLN A 181 -14.19 7.09 12.11
C GLN A 181 -14.91 8.43 11.91
N GLY A 182 -16.18 8.38 11.53
CA GLY A 182 -17.11 9.48 11.58
C GLY A 182 -17.07 10.44 10.39
N PRO A 183 -17.77 11.57 10.50
CA PRO A 183 -17.78 12.61 9.48
C PRO A 183 -16.41 13.27 9.33
N ALA A 184 -16.22 14.03 8.26
CA ALA A 184 -14.93 14.63 7.92
C ALA A 184 -14.25 15.39 9.08
N ALA A 185 -15.01 16.13 9.88
CA ALA A 185 -14.47 16.85 11.05
C ALA A 185 -13.82 15.90 12.08
N GLN A 186 -14.46 14.76 12.37
CA GLN A 186 -13.90 13.76 13.29
C GLN A 186 -12.66 13.09 12.70
N ALA A 187 -12.66 12.79 11.42
CA ALA A 187 -11.49 12.22 10.73
C ALA A 187 -10.30 13.20 10.74
N VAL A 188 -10.55 14.50 10.61
CA VAL A 188 -9.53 15.55 10.74
C VAL A 188 -8.93 15.57 12.16
N ASP A 189 -9.76 15.48 13.19
CA ASP A 189 -9.29 15.43 14.59
C ASP A 189 -8.45 14.18 14.87
N VAL A 190 -8.82 13.04 14.28
CA VAL A 190 -8.03 11.79 14.35
C VAL A 190 -6.68 12.00 13.69
N ALA A 191 -6.63 12.57 12.47
CA ALA A 191 -5.38 12.85 11.76
C ALA A 191 -4.44 13.72 12.61
N GLN A 192 -4.95 14.78 13.21
CA GLN A 192 -4.14 15.66 14.07
C GLN A 192 -3.57 14.91 15.28
N ARG A 193 -4.40 14.14 15.99
CA ARG A 193 -3.95 13.34 17.16
C ARG A 193 -2.88 12.31 16.80
N MET A 194 -2.99 11.65 15.64
CA MET A 194 -1.98 10.71 15.17
C MET A 194 -0.65 11.42 14.90
N LEU A 195 -0.68 12.55 14.20
CA LEU A 195 0.53 13.34 13.95
C LEU A 195 1.15 13.91 15.23
N ASP A 196 0.34 14.30 16.20
CA ASP A 196 0.81 14.77 17.52
C ASP A 196 1.42 13.62 18.34
N ALA A 197 1.00 12.38 18.12
CA ALA A 197 1.61 11.19 18.67
C ALA A 197 2.96 10.81 18.02
N GLY A 198 3.37 11.50 16.94
CA GLY A 198 4.63 11.30 16.26
C GLY A 198 4.57 10.45 15.00
N VAL A 199 3.39 10.12 14.49
CA VAL A 199 3.20 9.40 13.23
C VAL A 199 3.72 10.25 12.06
N ASP A 200 4.32 9.61 11.07
CA ASP A 200 4.97 10.31 9.95
C ASP A 200 3.98 10.74 8.84
N ALA A 201 2.92 9.97 8.64
CA ALA A 201 1.88 10.25 7.64
C ALA A 201 0.54 9.66 8.07
N VAL A 202 -0.54 10.13 7.44
CA VAL A 202 -1.88 9.57 7.63
C VAL A 202 -2.44 9.06 6.31
N GLY A 203 -3.11 7.91 6.36
CA GLY A 203 -3.93 7.36 5.28
C GLY A 203 -5.39 7.70 5.48
N VAL A 204 -6.12 8.00 4.41
CA VAL A 204 -7.58 8.12 4.40
C VAL A 204 -8.13 6.95 3.61
N HIS A 205 -8.76 6.01 4.28
CA HIS A 205 -9.12 4.73 3.72
C HIS A 205 -10.64 4.51 3.72
N LEU A 206 -11.25 4.49 2.55
CA LEU A 206 -12.64 4.05 2.42
C LEU A 206 -12.72 2.54 2.61
N GLN A 207 -13.37 2.12 3.70
CA GLN A 207 -13.54 0.71 4.01
C GLN A 207 -14.15 -0.08 2.83
N ALA A 208 -13.49 -1.16 2.44
CA ALA A 208 -13.94 -2.00 1.33
C ALA A 208 -15.34 -2.60 1.57
N ASP A 209 -15.65 -2.98 2.81
CA ASP A 209 -16.98 -3.51 3.17
C ASP A 209 -18.04 -2.42 3.14
N ALA A 210 -17.75 -1.23 3.66
CA ALA A 210 -18.67 -0.10 3.58
C ALA A 210 -18.94 0.31 2.13
N ARG A 211 -17.90 0.36 1.29
CA ARG A 211 -18.02 0.63 -0.14
C ARG A 211 -18.92 -0.39 -0.86
N ARG A 212 -18.83 -1.67 -0.50
CA ARG A 212 -19.67 -2.74 -1.06
C ARG A 212 -21.11 -2.68 -0.55
N ALA A 213 -21.29 -2.31 0.73
CA ALA A 213 -22.60 -2.24 1.36
C ALA A 213 -23.41 -1.00 0.94
N ASP A 214 -22.75 0.11 0.68
CA ASP A 214 -23.37 1.36 0.28
C ASP A 214 -22.66 2.01 -0.92
N PRO A 215 -23.12 1.74 -2.16
CA PRO A 215 -22.59 2.35 -3.37
C PRO A 215 -22.67 3.88 -3.38
N LYS A 216 -23.58 4.50 -2.60
CA LYS A 216 -23.67 5.96 -2.51
C LYS A 216 -22.42 6.62 -1.95
N LEU A 217 -21.62 5.89 -1.17
CA LEU A 217 -20.32 6.40 -0.70
C LEU A 217 -19.36 6.71 -1.84
N ILE A 218 -19.53 6.05 -3.01
CA ILE A 218 -18.75 6.31 -4.23
C ILE A 218 -19.35 7.51 -4.97
N GLU A 219 -20.68 7.47 -5.19
CA GLU A 219 -21.40 8.49 -5.95
C GLU A 219 -21.36 9.87 -5.29
N SER A 220 -21.35 9.92 -3.96
CA SER A 220 -21.32 11.16 -3.17
C SER A 220 -19.96 11.83 -3.06
N HIS A 221 -18.91 11.29 -3.68
CA HIS A 221 -17.53 11.77 -3.52
C HIS A 221 -17.03 11.80 -2.07
N TYR A 222 -17.66 11.02 -1.17
CA TYR A 222 -17.40 11.05 0.27
C TYR A 222 -15.91 10.91 0.62
N LEU A 223 -15.21 9.93 0.01
CA LEU A 223 -13.78 9.74 0.23
C LEU A 223 -12.96 10.98 -0.16
N THR A 224 -13.26 11.57 -1.31
CA THR A 224 -12.57 12.76 -1.83
C THR A 224 -12.77 13.95 -0.91
N ASP A 225 -13.98 14.15 -0.39
CA ASP A 225 -14.28 15.28 0.50
C ASP A 225 -13.59 15.13 1.85
N VAL A 226 -13.59 13.93 2.44
CA VAL A 226 -12.86 13.65 3.69
C VAL A 226 -11.35 13.80 3.49
N ALA A 227 -10.81 13.24 2.41
CA ALA A 227 -9.37 13.34 2.13
C ALA A 227 -8.93 14.79 1.92
N ARG A 228 -9.74 15.59 1.21
CA ARG A 228 -9.49 17.04 1.03
C ARG A 228 -9.52 17.78 2.36
N ALA A 229 -10.51 17.55 3.21
CA ALA A 229 -10.61 18.20 4.51
C ALA A 229 -9.40 17.90 5.41
N ILE A 230 -8.93 16.64 5.43
CA ILE A 230 -7.71 16.26 6.13
C ILE A 230 -6.48 16.93 5.52
N PHE A 231 -6.37 16.93 4.18
CA PHE A 231 -5.23 17.54 3.48
C PHE A 231 -5.14 19.05 3.71
N GLU A 232 -6.24 19.77 3.66
CA GLU A 232 -6.30 21.20 3.95
C GLU A 232 -5.80 21.51 5.38
N ARG A 233 -6.09 20.62 6.33
CA ARG A 233 -5.72 20.81 7.73
C ARG A 233 -4.29 20.39 8.07
N VAL A 234 -3.81 19.29 7.53
CA VAL A 234 -2.53 18.68 7.94
C VAL A 234 -1.51 18.50 6.80
N GLY A 235 -1.88 18.70 5.55
CA GLY A 235 -1.04 18.42 4.38
C GLY A 235 0.25 19.27 4.32
N ALA A 236 0.26 20.45 4.91
CA ALA A 236 1.47 21.25 5.07
C ALA A 236 2.47 20.61 6.08
N ARG A 237 1.97 19.83 7.04
CA ARG A 237 2.74 19.19 8.11
C ARG A 237 3.22 17.79 7.74
N ALA A 238 2.36 16.99 7.09
CA ALA A 238 2.63 15.59 6.81
C ALA A 238 1.97 15.13 5.51
N PRO A 239 2.49 14.04 4.88
CA PRO A 239 1.81 13.42 3.76
C PRO A 239 0.42 12.92 4.14
N VAL A 240 -0.53 13.06 3.20
CA VAL A 240 -1.86 12.47 3.28
C VAL A 240 -2.01 11.49 2.12
N GLN A 241 -2.15 10.22 2.44
CA GLN A 241 -2.34 9.14 1.48
C GLN A 241 -3.83 8.82 1.33
N VAL A 242 -4.27 8.43 0.13
CA VAL A 242 -5.68 8.07 -0.11
C VAL A 242 -5.79 6.67 -0.66
N VAL A 243 -6.66 5.88 -0.01
CA VAL A 243 -6.90 4.46 -0.28
C VAL A 243 -8.40 4.20 -0.38
N GLY A 244 -8.83 3.23 -1.18
CA GLY A 244 -10.22 2.81 -1.21
C GLY A 244 -10.71 2.36 -2.59
N GLY A 245 -9.86 1.72 -3.37
CA GLY A 245 -10.21 1.20 -4.70
C GLY A 245 -10.51 2.31 -5.70
N LEU A 246 -9.71 3.36 -5.69
CA LEU A 246 -9.87 4.54 -6.55
C LEU A 246 -9.93 4.16 -8.03
N SER A 247 -10.85 4.77 -8.76
CA SER A 247 -10.81 4.87 -10.20
C SER A 247 -9.83 5.94 -10.65
N VAL A 248 -9.42 5.92 -11.92
CA VAL A 248 -8.60 6.99 -12.51
C VAL A 248 -9.25 8.37 -12.32
N ALA A 249 -10.59 8.46 -12.50
CA ALA A 249 -11.32 9.72 -12.35
C ALA A 249 -11.25 10.27 -10.91
N GLU A 250 -11.49 9.42 -9.90
CA GLU A 250 -11.38 9.81 -8.49
C GLU A 250 -9.95 10.22 -8.13
N ALA A 251 -8.94 9.48 -8.60
CA ALA A 251 -7.54 9.81 -8.37
C ALA A 251 -7.15 11.16 -9.01
N LYS A 252 -7.67 11.48 -10.20
CA LYS A 252 -7.47 12.79 -10.85
C LYS A 252 -8.11 13.93 -10.04
N THR A 253 -9.30 13.71 -9.50
CA THR A 253 -9.96 14.70 -8.63
C THR A 253 -9.14 14.97 -7.35
N LEU A 254 -8.60 13.93 -6.72
CA LEU A 254 -7.70 14.07 -5.58
C LEU A 254 -6.41 14.80 -5.95
N ALA A 255 -5.83 14.47 -7.11
CA ALA A 255 -4.64 15.14 -7.63
C ALA A 255 -4.86 16.63 -7.89
N GLN A 256 -6.03 17.02 -8.41
CA GLN A 256 -6.44 18.41 -8.58
C GLN A 256 -6.56 19.17 -7.25
N ALA A 257 -6.98 18.48 -6.19
CA ALA A 257 -7.03 19.01 -4.84
C ALA A 257 -5.64 19.10 -4.15
N GLY A 258 -4.57 18.70 -4.83
CA GLY A 258 -3.20 18.79 -4.30
C GLY A 258 -2.66 17.53 -3.63
N LEU A 259 -3.46 16.46 -3.48
CA LEU A 259 -2.99 15.21 -2.93
C LEU A 259 -2.03 14.50 -3.90
N ARG A 260 -0.94 13.95 -3.37
CA ARG A 260 0.15 13.38 -4.18
C ARG A 260 0.46 11.92 -3.85
N ALA A 261 0.01 11.42 -2.70
CA ALA A 261 0.20 10.02 -2.29
C ALA A 261 -1.09 9.22 -2.54
N ILE A 262 -1.09 8.38 -3.58
CA ILE A 262 -2.29 7.70 -4.10
C ILE A 262 -2.05 6.19 -4.14
N VAL A 263 -3.01 5.42 -3.61
CA VAL A 263 -2.95 3.96 -3.59
C VAL A 263 -3.78 3.38 -4.73
N ILE A 264 -3.14 2.56 -5.55
CA ILE A 264 -3.75 1.72 -6.57
C ILE A 264 -4.10 0.40 -5.89
N SER A 265 -5.38 0.06 -5.80
CA SER A 265 -5.86 -1.19 -5.21
C SER A 265 -6.07 -2.26 -6.30
N GLY A 266 -6.64 -3.40 -5.93
CA GLY A 266 -6.83 -4.53 -6.84
C GLY A 266 -7.65 -4.24 -8.10
N ASN A 267 -8.49 -3.21 -8.08
CA ASN A 267 -9.23 -2.77 -9.27
C ASN A 267 -8.34 -2.13 -10.37
N LEU A 268 -7.07 -1.84 -10.08
CA LEU A 268 -6.10 -1.21 -10.98
C LEU A 268 -6.64 0.07 -11.66
N GLY A 269 -7.35 0.89 -10.88
CA GLY A 269 -7.93 2.15 -11.38
C GLY A 269 -9.22 2.03 -12.16
N GLN A 270 -9.77 0.82 -12.30
CA GLN A 270 -11.03 0.61 -13.03
C GLN A 270 -12.25 0.89 -12.15
N PRO A 271 -13.30 1.50 -12.68
CA PRO A 271 -14.45 1.94 -11.89
C PRO A 271 -15.36 0.80 -11.43
N ASP A 272 -15.25 -0.38 -12.03
CA ASP A 272 -16.09 -1.55 -11.69
C ASP A 272 -15.73 -2.23 -10.36
N GLY A 273 -14.64 -1.80 -9.71
CA GLY A 273 -14.20 -2.30 -8.41
C GLY A 273 -13.71 -3.74 -8.38
N ARG A 274 -13.61 -4.44 -9.53
CA ARG A 274 -13.20 -5.85 -9.59
C ARG A 274 -11.69 -5.98 -9.39
N ALA A 275 -11.27 -6.92 -8.53
CA ALA A 275 -9.86 -7.26 -8.40
C ALA A 275 -9.32 -7.92 -9.68
N ARG A 276 -8.06 -7.57 -10.03
CA ARG A 276 -7.37 -7.97 -11.26
C ARG A 276 -5.99 -8.56 -11.02
N TYR A 277 -5.76 -9.10 -9.83
CA TYR A 277 -4.46 -9.70 -9.48
C TYR A 277 -4.17 -11.01 -10.21
N ASP A 278 -5.20 -11.63 -10.82
CA ASP A 278 -5.05 -12.86 -11.62
C ASP A 278 -4.75 -12.59 -13.10
N LEU A 279 -4.66 -11.32 -13.50
CA LEU A 279 -4.26 -10.97 -14.86
C LEU A 279 -2.78 -11.30 -15.10
N PRO A 280 -2.39 -11.54 -16.37
CA PRO A 280 -0.99 -11.63 -16.76
C PRO A 280 -0.19 -10.41 -16.30
N PRO A 281 1.07 -10.59 -15.87
CA PRO A 281 1.90 -9.49 -15.33
C PRO A 281 2.04 -8.28 -16.27
N ASP A 282 2.11 -8.51 -17.58
CA ASP A 282 2.19 -7.45 -18.59
C ASP A 282 0.90 -6.61 -18.67
N GLN A 283 -0.25 -7.21 -18.37
CA GLN A 283 -1.51 -6.47 -18.29
C GLN A 283 -1.61 -5.65 -17.01
N ILE A 284 -1.21 -6.22 -15.87
CA ILE A 284 -1.13 -5.48 -14.59
C ILE A 284 -0.21 -4.26 -14.77
N GLN A 285 0.96 -4.47 -15.35
CA GLN A 285 1.92 -3.40 -15.64
C GLN A 285 1.29 -2.29 -16.49
N ARG A 286 0.57 -2.62 -17.56
CA ARG A 286 -0.09 -1.64 -18.43
C ARG A 286 -1.15 -0.83 -17.69
N TYR A 287 -2.07 -1.48 -16.97
CA TYR A 287 -3.08 -0.77 -16.17
C TYR A 287 -2.46 0.23 -15.21
N ILE A 288 -1.38 -0.16 -14.54
CA ILE A 288 -0.68 0.71 -13.59
C ILE A 288 0.02 1.86 -14.29
N ALA A 289 0.72 1.60 -15.40
CA ALA A 289 1.39 2.63 -16.17
C ALA A 289 0.39 3.67 -16.72
N ASP A 290 -0.74 3.22 -17.24
CA ASP A 290 -1.80 4.09 -17.74
C ASP A 290 -2.41 4.94 -16.60
N PHE A 291 -2.70 4.33 -15.45
CA PHE A 291 -3.18 5.05 -14.26
C PHE A 291 -2.20 6.16 -13.85
N ILE A 292 -0.93 5.82 -13.73
CA ILE A 292 0.13 6.76 -13.33
C ILE A 292 0.24 7.90 -14.35
N ALA A 293 0.25 7.58 -15.64
CA ALA A 293 0.35 8.57 -16.70
C ALA A 293 -0.82 9.57 -16.67
N GLU A 294 -2.05 9.06 -16.54
CA GLU A 294 -3.24 9.91 -16.52
C GLU A 294 -3.32 10.79 -15.27
N VAL A 295 -3.00 10.24 -14.10
CA VAL A 295 -3.07 11.01 -12.85
C VAL A 295 -1.93 12.02 -12.75
N SER A 296 -0.73 11.66 -13.20
CA SER A 296 0.44 12.56 -13.19
C SER A 296 0.32 13.73 -14.19
N ALA A 297 -0.54 13.61 -15.20
CA ALA A 297 -0.81 14.68 -16.15
C ALA A 297 -1.67 15.82 -15.57
N VAL A 298 -2.24 15.64 -14.40
CA VAL A 298 -3.02 16.69 -13.69
C VAL A 298 -2.06 17.79 -13.24
N LYS A 299 -2.40 19.02 -13.63
CA LYS A 299 -1.63 20.23 -13.30
C LYS A 299 -2.00 20.79 -11.94
#